data_fb3349828df170ee8964c50d21013933
#
_entry.id   fb3349828df170ee8964c50d21013933
#
_cell.length_a   1.000
_cell.length_b   1.000
_cell.length_c   1.000
_cell.angle_alpha   90.00
_cell.angle_beta   90.00
_cell.angle_gamma   90.00
#
_symmetry.space_group_name_H-M   'P 1'
#
loop_
_entity.id
_entity.type
_entity.pdbx_description
1 polymer ?
#
loop_
_entity_poly.entity_id
_entity_poly.type
_entity_poly.pdbx_seq_one_letter_code
_entity_poly.pdbx_strand_id
1 'polypeptide(L)'
;MIAGFLALGMLRISNTQLSSIVTDLCHIPGCKHDVPAALSDRKLCVLHFTLSLETSCAEMRRETALGNTPRDRQREIMGFITEHGERLARVSTSGLHLTDDLKARILSTFLTLMNLRENLDRAALRVPPGRSSGVLR
;
A
#
# COMPACT_ATOMS: atom_id res chain seq x y z
N MET A 1 41.35 17.86 -11.40
CA MET A 1 40.98 17.60 -11.37
C MET A 1 40.17 16.94 -10.97
N ILE A 2 40.10 16.80 -10.73
CA ILE A 2 39.32 16.18 -10.26
C ILE A 2 38.16 16.47 -10.22
N ALA A 3 38.18 17.44 -10.07
CA ALA A 3 36.97 18.01 -9.96
C ALA A 3 36.08 17.55 -10.90
N GLY A 4 36.49 17.54 -11.97
CA GLY A 4 35.64 17.24 -12.96
C GLY A 4 34.85 16.08 -12.67
N PHE A 5 35.40 15.27 -12.37
CA PHE A 5 34.80 14.16 -12.36
C PHE A 5 33.83 13.94 -11.48
N LEU A 6 34.01 14.43 -10.58
CA LEU A 6 33.07 14.23 -9.68
C LEU A 6 31.86 14.84 -10.06
N ALA A 7 31.88 15.91 -10.40
CA ALA A 7 30.70 16.62 -10.73
C ALA A 7 29.94 15.91 -11.76
N LEU A 8 30.64 15.33 -12.67
CA LEU A 8 29.98 14.65 -13.66
C LEU A 8 29.11 13.61 -13.19
N GLY A 9 29.57 12.84 -12.28
CA GLY A 9 28.80 11.77 -11.83
C GLY A 9 27.50 12.19 -11.28
N MET A 10 27.51 13.22 -10.50
CA MET A 10 26.30 13.65 -9.93
C MET A 10 25.32 14.12 -10.90
N LEU A 11 25.72 14.83 -11.85
CA LEU A 11 24.82 15.32 -12.82
C LEU A 11 24.14 14.23 -13.56
N ARG A 12 24.87 13.22 -13.87
CA ARG A 12 24.31 12.16 -14.58
C ARG A 12 23.25 11.49 -13.83
N ILE A 13 23.45 11.23 -12.60
CA ILE A 13 22.48 10.59 -11.78
C ILE A 13 21.20 11.35 -11.76
N SER A 14 21.28 12.65 -11.60
CA SER A 14 20.07 13.43 -11.57
C SER A 14 19.30 13.33 -12.85
N ASN A 15 19.97 13.41 -13.94
CA ASN A 15 19.28 13.33 -15.20
C ASN A 15 18.63 12.01 -15.40
N THR A 16 19.27 10.96 -15.01
CA THR A 16 18.72 9.65 -15.16
C THR A 16 17.45 9.52 -14.34
N GLN A 17 17.46 10.05 -13.15
CA GLN A 17 16.30 9.99 -12.31
C GLN A 17 15.13 10.73 -12.91
N LEU A 18 15.38 11.87 -13.45
CA LEU A 18 14.32 12.63 -14.07
C LEU A 18 13.71 11.90 -15.23
N SER A 19 14.54 11.29 -16.01
CA SER A 19 14.04 10.55 -17.14
C SER A 19 13.18 9.42 -16.72
N SER A 20 13.58 8.70 -15.69
CA SER A 20 12.79 7.58 -15.22
C SER A 20 11.43 8.04 -14.73
N ILE A 21 11.41 9.13 -14.00
CA ILE A 21 10.17 9.63 -13.49
C ILE A 21 9.24 10.00 -14.62
N VAL A 22 9.76 10.66 -15.61
CA VAL A 22 8.93 11.12 -16.72
C VAL A 22 8.35 9.98 -17.52
N THR A 23 9.08 8.89 -17.63
CA THR A 23 8.63 7.81 -18.48
C THR A 23 7.79 6.78 -17.79
N ASP A 24 7.67 6.84 -16.47
CA ASP A 24 6.88 5.87 -15.75
C ASP A 24 5.42 6.22 -15.77
N LEU A 25 4.68 5.52 -16.60
CA LEU A 25 3.24 5.70 -16.65
C LEU A 25 2.55 4.48 -16.09
N CYS A 26 1.33 4.68 -15.61
CA CYS A 26 0.52 3.61 -15.09
C CYS A 26 0.36 2.53 -16.14
N HIS A 27 0.50 1.27 -15.74
CA HIS A 27 0.47 0.18 -16.72
C HIS A 27 -0.94 -0.23 -17.10
N ILE A 28 -1.96 0.35 -16.49
CA ILE A 28 -3.34 0.04 -16.85
C ILE A 28 -3.60 0.57 -18.25
N PRO A 29 -4.10 -0.24 -19.16
CA PRO A 29 -4.33 0.19 -20.52
C PRO A 29 -5.20 1.43 -20.59
N GLY A 30 -4.75 2.42 -21.34
CA GLY A 30 -5.49 3.67 -21.49
C GLY A 30 -5.23 4.69 -20.42
N CYS A 31 -4.56 4.33 -19.34
CA CYS A 31 -4.23 5.29 -18.30
C CYS A 31 -2.91 5.99 -18.66
N LYS A 32 -2.90 7.31 -18.54
CA LYS A 32 -1.71 8.08 -18.84
C LYS A 32 -1.19 8.87 -17.66
N HIS A 33 -1.63 8.49 -16.46
CA HIS A 33 -1.15 9.17 -15.27
C HIS A 33 0.23 8.67 -14.88
N ASP A 34 1.02 9.56 -14.29
CA ASP A 34 2.35 9.21 -13.84
C ASP A 34 2.30 8.30 -12.63
N VAL A 35 3.34 7.48 -12.51
CA VAL A 35 3.50 6.59 -11.36
C VAL A 35 4.45 7.28 -10.39
N PRO A 36 4.00 7.60 -9.17
CA PRO A 36 4.91 8.24 -8.21
C PRO A 36 5.96 7.26 -7.71
N ALA A 37 7.04 7.81 -7.18
CA ALA A 37 8.15 6.99 -6.71
C ALA A 37 7.71 5.95 -5.69
N ALA A 38 6.79 6.30 -4.81
CA ALA A 38 6.31 5.38 -3.78
C ALA A 38 5.57 4.18 -4.36
N LEU A 39 5.15 4.26 -5.62
CA LEU A 39 4.41 3.19 -6.27
C LEU A 39 5.15 2.59 -7.46
N SER A 40 6.45 2.89 -7.57
CA SER A 40 7.20 2.48 -8.76
C SER A 40 7.22 0.97 -8.94
N ASP A 41 7.27 0.22 -7.87
CA ASP A 41 7.28 -1.24 -7.95
C ASP A 41 5.93 -1.81 -8.33
N ARG A 42 4.86 -1.03 -8.17
CA ARG A 42 3.51 -1.48 -8.52
C ARG A 42 3.14 -1.06 -9.92
N LYS A 43 3.84 -0.07 -10.45
CA LYS A 43 3.59 0.48 -11.79
C LYS A 43 2.15 0.95 -11.96
N LEU A 44 1.60 1.51 -10.89
CA LEU A 44 0.24 2.04 -10.89
C LEU A 44 0.26 3.50 -10.46
N CYS A 45 -0.62 4.30 -11.05
CA CYS A 45 -0.80 5.65 -10.57
C CYS A 45 -1.56 5.61 -9.25
N VAL A 46 -1.65 6.74 -8.59
CA VAL A 46 -2.30 6.81 -7.28
C VAL A 46 -3.73 6.32 -7.34
N LEU A 47 -4.47 6.74 -8.35
CA LEU A 47 -5.87 6.33 -8.48
C LEU A 47 -6.01 4.81 -8.63
N HIS A 48 -5.28 4.23 -9.57
CA HIS A 48 -5.42 2.81 -9.81
C HIS A 48 -4.88 1.97 -8.64
N PHE A 49 -3.85 2.47 -7.96
CA PHE A 49 -3.36 1.81 -6.76
C PHE A 49 -4.45 1.82 -5.70
N THR A 50 -5.09 2.98 -5.48
CA THR A 50 -6.14 3.09 -4.48
C THR A 50 -7.33 2.21 -4.82
N LEU A 51 -7.72 2.16 -6.09
CA LEU A 51 -8.82 1.29 -6.51
C LEU A 51 -8.49 -0.18 -6.27
N SER A 52 -7.24 -0.57 -6.53
CA SER A 52 -6.86 -1.96 -6.30
C SER A 52 -6.92 -2.30 -4.81
N LEU A 53 -6.56 -1.36 -3.96
CA LEU A 53 -6.65 -1.57 -2.51
C LEU A 53 -8.11 -1.67 -2.07
N GLU A 54 -8.98 -0.85 -2.64
CA GLU A 54 -10.40 -0.90 -2.29
C GLU A 54 -10.96 -2.29 -2.60
N THR A 55 -10.59 -2.83 -3.75
CA THR A 55 -11.05 -4.15 -4.15
C THR A 55 -10.52 -5.22 -3.20
N SER A 56 -9.23 -5.16 -2.89
CA SER A 56 -8.63 -6.13 -1.99
C SER A 56 -9.23 -6.04 -0.59
N CYS A 57 -9.48 -4.82 -0.11
CA CYS A 57 -10.07 -4.64 1.20
C CYS A 57 -11.48 -5.24 1.25
N ALA A 58 -12.26 -5.05 0.20
CA ALA A 58 -13.61 -5.61 0.15
C ALA A 58 -13.55 -7.14 0.23
N GLU A 59 -12.62 -7.72 -0.51
CA GLU A 59 -12.47 -9.18 -0.49
C GLU A 59 -12.04 -9.68 0.88
N MET A 60 -11.08 -9.01 1.50
CA MET A 60 -10.61 -9.41 2.81
C MET A 60 -11.68 -9.23 3.88
N ARG A 61 -12.49 -8.20 3.75
CA ARG A 61 -13.59 -7.99 4.69
C ARG A 61 -14.60 -9.14 4.60
N ARG A 62 -14.93 -9.54 3.38
CA ARG A 62 -15.84 -10.66 3.20
C ARG A 62 -15.24 -11.94 3.77
N GLU A 63 -13.96 -12.13 3.51
CA GLU A 63 -13.26 -13.32 3.94
C GLU A 63 -13.22 -13.41 5.46
N THR A 64 -13.03 -12.30 6.15
CA THR A 64 -12.88 -12.30 7.60
C THR A 64 -14.20 -12.12 8.34
N ALA A 65 -15.28 -11.83 7.62
CA ALA A 65 -16.56 -11.55 8.25
C ALA A 65 -17.11 -12.74 9.02
N LEU A 66 -16.80 -13.96 8.58
CA LEU A 66 -17.29 -15.14 9.22
C LEU A 66 -16.56 -15.49 10.51
N GLY A 67 -15.42 -14.86 10.76
CA GLY A 67 -14.68 -15.09 11.99
C GLY A 67 -13.92 -16.39 12.06
N ASN A 68 -13.81 -17.10 10.96
CA ASN A 68 -13.10 -18.37 10.95
C ASN A 68 -11.86 -18.35 10.07
N THR A 69 -11.26 -17.19 9.91
CA THR A 69 -10.07 -17.05 9.07
C THR A 69 -8.88 -17.77 9.72
N PRO A 70 -8.20 -18.63 8.96
CA PRO A 70 -7.03 -19.33 9.52
C PRO A 70 -5.95 -18.35 9.96
N ARG A 71 -5.20 -18.75 10.96
CA ARG A 71 -4.20 -17.88 11.54
C ARG A 71 -3.15 -17.41 10.52
N ASP A 72 -2.72 -18.30 9.65
CA ASP A 72 -1.75 -17.94 8.64
C ASP A 72 -2.31 -16.87 7.70
N ARG A 73 -3.59 -17.02 7.36
CA ARG A 73 -4.23 -16.03 6.51
C ARG A 73 -4.38 -14.70 7.23
N GLN A 74 -4.67 -14.73 8.53
CA GLN A 74 -4.75 -13.50 9.31
C GLN A 74 -3.42 -12.77 9.27
N ARG A 75 -2.31 -13.50 9.37
CA ARG A 75 -0.99 -12.89 9.29
C ARG A 75 -0.73 -12.27 7.93
N GLU A 76 -1.14 -12.94 6.88
CA GLU A 76 -0.99 -12.40 5.53
C GLU A 76 -1.75 -11.10 5.38
N ILE A 77 -2.99 -11.07 5.89
CA ILE A 77 -3.80 -9.88 5.80
C ILE A 77 -3.20 -8.74 6.63
N MET A 78 -2.68 -9.06 7.82
CA MET A 78 -2.02 -8.05 8.63
C MET A 78 -0.80 -7.47 7.93
N GLY A 79 -0.02 -8.32 7.26
CA GLY A 79 1.12 -7.85 6.48
C GLY A 79 0.70 -6.94 5.34
N PHE A 80 -0.39 -7.31 4.67
CA PHE A 80 -0.93 -6.50 3.59
C PHE A 80 -1.35 -5.11 4.13
N ILE A 81 -2.05 -5.10 5.26
CA ILE A 81 -2.50 -3.86 5.86
C ILE A 81 -1.32 -2.96 6.21
N THR A 82 -0.30 -3.52 6.83
CA THR A 82 0.87 -2.75 7.22
C THR A 82 1.58 -2.18 6.01
N GLU A 83 1.86 -3.02 5.04
CA GLU A 83 2.58 -2.59 3.86
C GLU A 83 1.85 -1.50 3.08
N HIS A 84 0.59 -1.72 2.82
CA HIS A 84 -0.15 -0.80 1.96
C HIS A 84 -0.66 0.42 2.71
N GLY A 85 -0.88 0.29 4.01
CA GLY A 85 -1.18 1.46 4.83
C GLY A 85 -0.02 2.43 4.84
N GLU A 86 1.20 1.92 4.98
CA GLU A 86 2.38 2.76 4.94
C GLU A 86 2.57 3.40 3.58
N ARG A 87 2.28 2.62 2.53
CA ARG A 87 2.43 3.13 1.17
C ARG A 87 1.43 4.26 0.90
N LEU A 88 0.18 4.09 1.34
CA LEU A 88 -0.81 5.16 1.22
C LEU A 88 -0.39 6.40 1.98
N ALA A 89 0.16 6.21 3.18
CA ALA A 89 0.62 7.34 3.97
C ALA A 89 1.73 8.09 3.24
N ARG A 90 2.67 7.36 2.66
CA ARG A 90 3.75 8.00 1.91
C ARG A 90 3.22 8.78 0.71
N VAL A 91 2.25 8.22 0.01
CA VAL A 91 1.67 8.89 -1.13
C VAL A 91 0.98 10.17 -0.69
N SER A 92 0.23 10.13 0.41
CA SER A 92 -0.53 11.29 0.82
C SER A 92 0.36 12.40 1.38
N THR A 93 1.57 12.08 1.83
CA THR A 93 2.48 13.09 2.37
C THR A 93 3.61 13.44 1.41
N SER A 94 3.57 12.94 0.19
CA SER A 94 4.68 13.08 -0.73
C SER A 94 4.72 14.41 -1.46
N GLY A 95 3.75 15.26 -1.26
CA GLY A 95 3.71 16.53 -1.97
C GLY A 95 3.09 16.46 -3.34
N LEU A 96 2.55 15.30 -3.70
CA LEU A 96 1.88 15.17 -4.98
C LEU A 96 0.61 16.00 -5.02
N HIS A 97 0.29 16.49 -6.19
CA HIS A 97 -0.92 17.27 -6.37
C HIS A 97 -2.09 16.32 -6.58
N LEU A 98 -2.86 16.12 -5.54
CA LEU A 98 -3.99 15.20 -5.60
C LEU A 98 -5.30 15.98 -5.60
N THR A 99 -6.27 15.48 -6.36
CA THR A 99 -7.59 16.10 -6.35
C THR A 99 -8.27 15.81 -5.02
N ASP A 100 -9.27 16.61 -4.69
CA ASP A 100 -10.00 16.42 -3.45
C ASP A 100 -10.70 15.06 -3.43
N ASP A 101 -11.24 14.64 -4.57
CA ASP A 101 -11.88 13.33 -4.67
C ASP A 101 -10.89 12.20 -4.38
N LEU A 102 -9.69 12.32 -4.93
CA LEU A 102 -8.70 11.29 -4.73
C LEU A 102 -8.21 11.28 -3.29
N LYS A 103 -8.05 12.45 -2.69
CA LYS A 103 -7.67 12.54 -1.28
C LYS A 103 -8.71 11.86 -0.40
N ALA A 104 -9.98 12.11 -0.68
CA ALA A 104 -11.05 11.50 0.10
C ALA A 104 -11.05 9.97 -0.07
N ARG A 105 -10.78 9.50 -1.29
CA ARG A 105 -10.73 8.07 -1.56
C ARG A 105 -9.55 7.42 -0.85
N ILE A 106 -8.40 8.09 -0.83
CA ILE A 106 -7.24 7.60 -0.12
C ILE A 106 -7.53 7.48 1.38
N LEU A 107 -8.14 8.52 1.94
CA LEU A 107 -8.47 8.52 3.36
C LEU A 107 -9.45 7.41 3.68
N SER A 108 -10.48 7.26 2.87
CA SER A 108 -11.48 6.23 3.08
C SER A 108 -10.85 4.84 3.03
N THR A 109 -9.95 4.63 2.08
CA THR A 109 -9.27 3.34 1.95
C THR A 109 -8.38 3.08 3.16
N PHE A 110 -7.68 4.11 3.63
CA PHE A 110 -6.82 3.99 4.80
C PHE A 110 -7.65 3.61 6.02
N LEU A 111 -8.80 4.26 6.20
CA LEU A 111 -9.68 3.93 7.32
C LEU A 111 -10.21 2.52 7.22
N THR A 112 -10.50 2.06 6.01
CA THR A 112 -10.94 0.67 5.81
C THR A 112 -9.85 -0.31 6.23
N LEU A 113 -8.59 -0.02 5.88
CA LEU A 113 -7.48 -0.86 6.30
C LEU A 113 -7.36 -0.90 7.82
N MET A 114 -7.52 0.25 8.46
CA MET A 114 -7.41 0.31 9.91
C MET A 114 -8.55 -0.43 10.58
N ASN A 115 -9.76 -0.34 10.03
CA ASN A 115 -10.90 -1.07 10.57
C ASN A 115 -10.70 -2.58 10.42
N LEU A 116 -10.17 -2.99 9.29
CA LEU A 116 -9.91 -4.40 9.06
C LEU A 116 -8.89 -4.93 10.08
N ARG A 117 -7.84 -4.14 10.32
CA ARG A 117 -6.83 -4.49 11.30
C ARG A 117 -7.44 -4.63 12.69
N GLU A 118 -8.28 -3.67 13.06
CA GLU A 118 -8.91 -3.67 14.36
C GLU A 118 -9.80 -4.90 14.53
N ASN A 119 -10.54 -5.25 13.49
CA ASN A 119 -11.40 -6.42 13.53
C ASN A 119 -10.59 -7.71 13.71
N LEU A 120 -9.45 -7.80 13.04
CA LEU A 120 -8.59 -8.97 13.19
C LEU A 120 -8.01 -9.03 14.60
N ASP A 121 -7.62 -7.89 15.17
CA ASP A 121 -7.08 -7.85 16.52
C ASP A 121 -8.13 -8.29 17.52
N ARG A 122 -9.37 -7.83 17.36
CA ARG A 122 -10.43 -8.23 18.24
C ARG A 122 -10.74 -9.71 18.13
N ALA A 123 -10.71 -10.24 16.92
CA ALA A 123 -10.95 -11.67 16.73
C ALA A 123 -9.88 -12.49 17.44
N ALA A 124 -8.62 -12.03 17.38
CA ALA A 124 -7.54 -12.72 18.03
C ALA A 124 -7.73 -12.72 19.56
N LEU A 125 -8.23 -11.62 20.09
CA LEU A 125 -8.47 -11.54 21.52
C LEU A 125 -9.63 -12.41 21.96
N ARG A 126 -10.63 -12.57 21.10
CA ARG A 126 -11.78 -13.39 21.47
C ARG A 126 -11.48 -14.86 21.51
N VAL A 127 -10.46 -15.31 20.79
CA VAL A 127 -10.12 -16.73 20.79
C VAL A 127 -9.13 -16.98 21.89
N PRO A 128 -9.54 -17.65 22.97
CA PRO A 128 -8.63 -17.88 24.08
C PRO A 128 -7.48 -18.76 23.65
N PRO A 129 -6.26 -18.35 23.94
CA PRO A 129 -5.11 -19.12 23.54
C PRO A 129 -5.13 -20.53 24.13
N GLY A 130 -5.52 -20.62 25.34
CA GLY A 130 -5.56 -21.90 25.97
C GLY A 130 -6.51 -22.85 25.31
N ARG A 131 -7.65 -22.34 24.92
CA ARG A 131 -8.60 -23.15 24.26
C ARG A 131 -8.09 -23.56 22.90
N SER A 132 -7.49 -22.68 22.25
CA SER A 132 -7.02 -23.00 20.94
C SER A 132 -5.98 -24.06 21.06
N SER A 133 -5.24 -24.03 22.10
CA SER A 133 -4.25 -24.99 22.21
C SER A 133 -4.83 -26.18 22.90
N GLY A 134 -5.91 -25.89 23.32
CA GLY A 134 -6.39 -26.81 23.85
C GLY A 134 -6.10 -27.18 24.97
N VAL A 135 -6.18 -26.78 25.10
CA VAL A 135 -5.91 -27.04 25.64
C VAL A 135 -5.61 -27.89 25.99
N LEU A 136 -5.57 -27.70 26.05
CA LEU A 136 -5.11 -28.20 26.20
C LEU A 136 -5.08 -29.11 26.50
N ARG A 137 -5.03 -29.48 26.60
CA ARG A 137 -4.92 -30.19 26.75
C ARG A 137 -5.09 -31.05 26.55
#